data_bcb82ba6745ac4bdeb5a23c21e1fc327
#
_entry.id   bcb82ba6745ac4bdeb5a23c21e1fc327
#
_cell.length_a   1.000
_cell.length_b   1.000
_cell.length_c   1.000
_cell.angle_alpha   90.00
_cell.angle_beta   90.00
_cell.angle_gamma   90.00
#
_symmetry.space_group_name_H-M   'P 1'
#
loop_
_entity.id
_entity.type
_entity.pdbx_description
1 polymer ?
#
loop_
_entity_poly.entity_id
_entity_poly.type
_entity_poly.pdbx_seq_one_letter_code
_entity_poly.pdbx_strand_id
1 'polypeptide(L)'
;MLYKKILEVFRRNKICPFCRRNKKFIILENKTAYLTPAQAPYTKDHLLIIPKRHVLELIRLGKKEKENILDLILHGMKILKKKYPSVLIEYKEGSLKNAGKSIPHLHFHLIPKLKNALDIKITSDRRKFLSDKELIIEVNKLKKS
;
A
#
# COMPACT_ATOMS: atom_id res chain seq x y z
N MET A 1 7.29 11.77 11.70
CA MET A 1 7.12 12.84 10.69
C MET A 1 5.78 12.70 10.00
N LEU A 2 5.12 13.79 9.70
CA LEU A 2 3.83 13.75 9.01
C LEU A 2 4.01 13.36 7.53
N TYR A 3 3.14 12.51 7.06
CA TYR A 3 3.18 11.98 5.69
C TYR A 3 3.20 13.06 4.60
N LYS A 4 2.44 14.12 4.80
CA LYS A 4 2.39 15.25 3.86
C LYS A 4 3.77 15.84 3.57
N LYS A 5 4.58 16.04 4.60
CA LYS A 5 5.94 16.58 4.46
C LYS A 5 6.86 15.64 3.65
N ILE A 6 6.71 14.35 3.87
CA ILE A 6 7.48 13.33 3.13
C ILE A 6 7.09 13.30 1.66
N LEU A 7 5.79 13.41 1.35
CA LEU A 7 5.32 13.51 -0.03
C LEU A 7 5.91 14.71 -0.77
N GLU A 8 6.02 15.85 -0.09
CA GLU A 8 6.62 17.04 -0.65
C GLU A 8 8.09 16.82 -1.02
N VAL A 9 8.85 16.13 -0.16
CA VAL A 9 10.25 15.77 -0.42
C VAL A 9 10.36 14.87 -1.63
N PHE A 10 9.55 13.83 -1.72
CA PHE A 10 9.55 12.91 -2.87
C PHE A 10 9.23 13.65 -4.18
N ARG A 11 8.23 14.53 -4.17
CA ARG A 11 7.86 15.32 -5.35
C ARG A 11 8.97 16.25 -5.79
N ARG A 12 9.60 16.94 -4.83
CA ARG A 12 10.70 17.87 -5.09
C ARG A 12 11.88 17.17 -5.74
N ASN A 13 12.22 15.97 -5.27
CA ASN A 13 13.36 15.20 -5.74
C ASN A 13 13.03 14.25 -6.89
N LYS A 14 11.78 14.21 -7.37
CA LYS A 14 11.28 13.30 -8.41
C LYS A 14 11.56 11.82 -8.10
N ILE A 15 11.49 11.45 -6.82
CA ILE A 15 11.72 10.08 -6.35
C ILE A 15 10.37 9.35 -6.28
N CYS A 16 10.33 8.14 -6.86
CA CYS A 16 9.19 7.23 -6.67
C CYS A 16 9.55 6.21 -5.59
N PRO A 17 8.92 6.29 -4.40
CA PRO A 17 9.24 5.37 -3.31
C PRO A 17 8.81 3.92 -3.58
N PHE A 18 7.95 3.69 -4.58
CA PHE A 18 7.47 2.35 -4.93
C PHE A 18 8.34 1.63 -5.96
N CYS A 19 9.10 2.38 -6.79
CA CYS A 19 9.97 1.78 -7.80
C CYS A 19 11.16 1.03 -7.20
N ARG A 20 11.67 1.49 -6.06
CA ARG A 20 12.86 0.93 -5.40
C ARG A 20 12.57 0.59 -3.94
N ARG A 21 11.62 -0.32 -3.73
CA ARG A 21 11.29 -0.75 -2.38
C ARG A 21 12.37 -1.68 -1.83
N ASN A 22 12.90 -1.37 -0.66
CA ASN A 22 13.83 -2.24 0.04
C ASN A 22 13.12 -3.56 0.43
N LYS A 23 13.78 -4.69 0.18
CA LYS A 23 13.23 -6.02 0.50
C LYS A 23 12.84 -6.20 1.96
N LYS A 24 13.47 -5.48 2.87
CA LYS A 24 13.13 -5.49 4.30
C LYS A 24 11.70 -5.04 4.57
N PHE A 25 11.11 -4.26 3.67
CA PHE A 25 9.76 -3.72 3.79
C PHE A 25 8.71 -4.53 3.02
N ILE A 26 9.11 -5.63 2.40
CA ILE A 26 8.24 -6.48 1.58
C ILE A 26 7.83 -7.71 2.38
N ILE A 27 6.51 -7.94 2.48
CA ILE A 27 5.94 -9.14 3.12
C ILE A 27 6.09 -10.34 2.19
N LEU A 28 5.71 -10.16 0.93
CA LEU A 28 5.71 -11.20 -0.09
C LEU A 28 5.85 -10.54 -1.45
N GLU A 29 6.58 -11.16 -2.35
CA GLU A 29 6.69 -10.70 -3.73
C GLU A 29 6.58 -11.85 -4.71
N ASN A 30 6.17 -11.54 -5.93
CA ASN A 30 6.28 -12.43 -7.07
C ASN A 30 7.10 -11.75 -8.16
N LYS A 31 7.06 -12.27 -9.38
CA LYS A 31 7.90 -11.77 -10.47
C LYS A 31 7.65 -10.30 -10.82
N THR A 32 6.40 -9.82 -10.73
CA THR A 32 6.02 -8.48 -11.22
C THR A 32 5.42 -7.56 -10.18
N ALA A 33 5.18 -8.02 -8.94
CA ALA A 33 4.53 -7.22 -7.92
C ALA A 33 4.99 -7.59 -6.51
N TYR A 34 4.65 -6.75 -5.54
CA TYR A 34 4.95 -7.02 -4.14
C TYR A 34 3.84 -6.54 -3.21
N LEU A 35 3.77 -7.19 -2.04
CA LEU A 35 2.86 -6.90 -0.94
C LEU A 35 3.67 -6.29 0.20
N THR A 36 3.24 -5.13 0.69
CA THR A 36 3.96 -4.35 1.71
C THR A 36 2.98 -3.68 2.66
N PRO A 37 3.34 -3.46 3.93
CA PRO A 37 2.54 -2.59 4.77
C PRO A 37 2.56 -1.16 4.24
N ALA A 38 1.46 -0.44 4.38
CA ALA A 38 1.43 0.98 4.08
C ALA A 38 2.32 1.73 5.07
N GLN A 39 3.24 2.54 4.57
CA GLN A 39 4.14 3.31 5.43
C GLN A 39 3.44 4.53 6.05
N ALA A 40 2.35 4.98 5.45
CA ALA A 40 1.46 5.99 6.02
C ALA A 40 0.04 5.40 6.12
N PRO A 41 -0.20 4.48 7.07
CA PRO A 41 -1.44 3.72 7.10
C PRO A 41 -2.65 4.58 7.47
N TYR A 42 -3.81 4.27 6.89
CA TYR A 42 -5.09 4.80 7.32
C TYR A 42 -5.54 4.18 8.64
N THR A 43 -5.25 2.88 8.79
CA THR A 43 -5.53 2.10 9.98
C THR A 43 -4.40 1.11 10.21
N LYS A 44 -4.35 0.50 11.38
CA LYS A 44 -3.42 -0.60 11.66
C LYS A 44 -3.60 -1.72 10.64
N ASP A 45 -2.51 -2.33 10.24
CA ASP A 45 -2.44 -3.45 9.28
C ASP A 45 -2.92 -3.12 7.86
N HIS A 46 -2.93 -1.83 7.50
CA HIS A 46 -3.19 -1.39 6.12
C HIS A 46 -2.07 -1.89 5.20
N LEU A 47 -2.42 -2.64 4.15
CA LEU A 47 -1.48 -3.21 3.20
C LEU A 47 -1.62 -2.57 1.82
N LEU A 48 -0.53 -2.65 1.06
CA LEU A 48 -0.48 -2.20 -0.34
C LEU A 48 0.01 -3.34 -1.23
N ILE A 49 -0.58 -3.44 -2.42
CA ILE A 49 -0.07 -4.29 -3.50
C ILE A 49 0.37 -3.37 -4.63
N ILE A 50 1.62 -3.52 -5.06
CA ILE A 50 2.29 -2.57 -5.94
C ILE A 50 3.00 -3.32 -7.05
N PRO A 51 2.76 -3.00 -8.35
CA PRO A 51 3.57 -3.56 -9.43
C PRO A 51 5.00 -3.03 -9.36
N LYS A 52 5.98 -3.86 -9.71
CA LYS A 52 7.38 -3.45 -9.72
C LYS A 52 7.66 -2.42 -10.81
N ARG A 53 7.02 -2.58 -11.97
CA ARG A 53 7.13 -1.63 -13.07
C ARG A 53 6.41 -0.31 -12.74
N HIS A 54 7.03 0.81 -13.07
CA HIS A 54 6.40 2.12 -12.89
C HIS A 54 5.29 2.31 -13.91
N VAL A 55 4.06 2.16 -13.48
CA VAL A 55 2.86 2.29 -14.31
C VAL A 55 1.82 3.12 -13.55
N LEU A 56 1.06 3.93 -14.27
CA LEU A 56 0.09 4.86 -13.67
C LEU A 56 -1.36 4.45 -13.89
N GLU A 57 -1.61 3.65 -14.91
CA GLU A 57 -2.97 3.32 -15.35
C GLU A 57 -3.21 1.82 -15.39
N LEU A 58 -4.37 1.40 -14.90
CA LEU A 58 -4.76 0.00 -14.82
C LEU A 58 -4.78 -0.68 -16.19
N ILE A 59 -5.23 0.04 -17.22
CA ILE A 59 -5.31 -0.49 -18.60
C ILE A 59 -3.95 -0.79 -19.22
N ARG A 60 -2.87 -0.25 -18.63
CA ARG A 60 -1.50 -0.47 -19.11
C ARG A 60 -0.87 -1.75 -18.57
N LEU A 61 -1.53 -2.45 -17.66
CA LEU A 61 -1.02 -3.70 -17.12
C LEU A 61 -1.10 -4.83 -18.15
N GLY A 62 -0.03 -5.61 -18.23
CA GLY A 62 -0.02 -6.84 -19.02
C GLY A 62 -0.79 -7.97 -18.34
N LYS A 63 -1.08 -9.02 -19.07
CA LYS A 63 -1.83 -10.17 -18.55
C LYS A 63 -1.18 -10.76 -17.30
N LYS A 64 0.12 -11.00 -17.33
CA LYS A 64 0.86 -11.60 -16.22
C LYS A 64 0.93 -10.67 -15.02
N GLU A 65 1.04 -9.37 -15.26
CA GLU A 65 1.00 -8.37 -14.19
C GLU A 65 -0.34 -8.38 -13.46
N LYS A 66 -1.44 -8.47 -14.18
CA LYS A 66 -2.80 -8.56 -13.62
C LYS A 66 -2.96 -9.80 -12.75
N GLU A 67 -2.53 -10.96 -13.26
CA GLU A 67 -2.58 -12.22 -12.51
C GLU A 67 -1.75 -12.13 -11.23
N ASN A 68 -0.53 -11.63 -11.32
CA ASN A 68 0.37 -11.51 -10.20
C ASN A 68 -0.13 -10.53 -9.12
N ILE A 69 -0.76 -9.44 -9.52
CA ILE A 69 -1.39 -8.49 -8.59
C ILE A 69 -2.56 -9.18 -7.88
N LEU A 70 -3.42 -9.87 -8.61
CA LEU A 70 -4.57 -10.57 -8.01
C LEU A 70 -4.10 -11.63 -6.99
N ASP A 71 -3.05 -12.38 -7.32
CA ASP A 71 -2.48 -13.37 -6.41
C ASP A 71 -2.06 -12.74 -5.07
N LEU A 72 -1.41 -11.57 -5.12
CA LEU A 72 -0.99 -10.86 -3.91
C LEU A 72 -2.16 -10.25 -3.15
N ILE A 73 -3.20 -9.79 -3.85
CA ILE A 73 -4.44 -9.35 -3.21
C ILE A 73 -5.05 -10.51 -2.40
N LEU A 74 -5.12 -11.70 -2.99
CA LEU A 74 -5.65 -12.89 -2.31
C LEU A 74 -4.82 -13.28 -1.10
N HIS A 75 -3.49 -13.22 -1.18
CA HIS A 75 -2.62 -13.46 -0.03
C HIS A 75 -2.83 -12.43 1.08
N GLY A 76 -2.90 -11.16 0.73
CA GLY A 76 -3.16 -10.09 1.69
C GLY A 76 -4.53 -10.23 2.37
N MET A 77 -5.55 -10.63 1.60
CA MET A 77 -6.88 -10.91 2.14
C MET A 77 -6.84 -12.06 3.16
N LYS A 78 -6.12 -13.14 2.86
CA LYS A 78 -5.96 -14.26 3.80
C LYS A 78 -5.31 -13.83 5.11
N ILE A 79 -4.27 -13.00 5.02
CA ILE A 79 -3.58 -12.48 6.21
C ILE A 79 -4.53 -11.65 7.06
N LEU A 80 -5.24 -10.70 6.46
CA LEU A 80 -6.09 -9.76 7.18
C LEU A 80 -7.36 -10.42 7.74
N LYS A 81 -7.97 -11.33 7.01
CA LYS A 81 -9.23 -11.97 7.43
C LYS A 81 -9.06 -12.94 8.60
N LYS A 82 -7.84 -13.26 9.00
CA LYS A 82 -7.59 -13.99 10.25
C LYS A 82 -7.92 -13.16 11.50
N LYS A 83 -7.81 -11.83 11.38
CA LYS A 83 -8.02 -10.90 12.52
C LYS A 83 -9.22 -9.98 12.34
N TYR A 84 -9.59 -9.69 11.12
CA TYR A 84 -10.59 -8.67 10.80
C TYR A 84 -11.79 -9.29 10.09
N PRO A 85 -13.02 -8.87 10.45
CA PRO A 85 -14.23 -9.41 9.80
C PRO A 85 -14.41 -8.92 8.37
N SER A 86 -13.82 -7.77 8.03
CA SER A 86 -13.99 -7.15 6.72
C SER A 86 -12.71 -6.49 6.25
N VAL A 87 -12.51 -6.47 4.93
CA VAL A 87 -11.39 -5.79 4.28
C VAL A 87 -11.93 -4.98 3.11
N LEU A 88 -11.54 -3.72 3.05
CA LEU A 88 -11.84 -2.86 1.90
C LEU A 88 -10.69 -2.95 0.90
N ILE A 89 -11.00 -3.21 -0.36
CA ILE A 89 -10.05 -3.08 -1.46
C ILE A 89 -10.32 -1.71 -2.09
N GLU A 90 -9.30 -0.87 -2.16
CA GLU A 90 -9.42 0.46 -2.74
C GLU A 90 -8.36 0.67 -3.82
N TYR A 91 -8.77 1.20 -4.94
CA TYR A 91 -7.90 1.61 -6.03
C TYR A 91 -8.26 3.03 -6.45
N LYS A 92 -7.26 3.87 -6.64
CA LYS A 92 -7.43 5.24 -7.13
C LYS A 92 -6.53 5.47 -8.32
N GLU A 93 -7.09 6.05 -9.36
CA GLU A 93 -6.35 6.44 -10.56
C GLU A 93 -6.57 7.91 -10.84
N GLY A 94 -5.51 8.59 -11.31
CA GLY A 94 -5.55 10.02 -11.58
C GLY A 94 -4.61 10.81 -10.68
N SER A 95 -4.75 12.15 -10.71
CA SER A 95 -3.91 13.04 -9.93
C SER A 95 -4.35 13.11 -8.46
N LEU A 96 -3.46 13.57 -7.60
CA LEU A 96 -3.78 13.84 -6.20
C LEU A 96 -5.02 14.76 -6.08
N LYS A 97 -5.10 15.79 -6.90
CA LYS A 97 -6.20 16.76 -6.88
C LYS A 97 -7.55 16.12 -7.20
N ASN A 98 -7.59 15.23 -8.20
CA ASN A 98 -8.84 14.66 -8.72
C ASN A 98 -9.22 13.32 -8.06
N ALA A 99 -8.25 12.50 -7.72
CA ALA A 99 -8.47 11.15 -7.20
C ALA A 99 -7.98 10.94 -5.77
N GLY A 100 -7.31 11.92 -5.16
CA GLY A 100 -6.71 11.78 -3.84
C GLY A 100 -5.53 10.82 -3.79
N LYS A 101 -4.94 10.49 -4.94
CA LYS A 101 -3.79 9.59 -5.04
C LYS A 101 -2.51 10.32 -4.65
N SER A 102 -1.82 9.82 -3.63
CA SER A 102 -0.64 10.49 -3.07
C SER A 102 0.64 10.24 -3.85
N ILE A 103 0.83 9.03 -4.36
CA ILE A 103 2.05 8.62 -5.06
C ILE A 103 1.71 8.24 -6.50
N PRO A 104 2.38 8.86 -7.50
CA PRO A 104 2.13 8.56 -8.91
C PRO A 104 2.79 7.23 -9.33
N HIS A 105 2.27 6.14 -8.83
CA HIS A 105 2.63 4.78 -9.15
C HIS A 105 1.45 3.91 -8.76
N LEU A 106 0.99 3.07 -9.65
CA LEU A 106 -0.19 2.22 -9.45
C LEU A 106 -0.06 1.40 -8.16
N HIS A 107 -1.09 1.41 -7.33
CA HIS A 107 -1.13 0.60 -6.11
C HIS A 107 -2.56 0.34 -5.67
N PHE A 108 -2.78 -0.85 -5.12
CA PHE A 108 -4.04 -1.25 -4.49
C PHE A 108 -3.89 -1.19 -2.99
N HIS A 109 -4.93 -0.73 -2.31
CA HIS A 109 -5.03 -0.70 -0.86
C HIS A 109 -5.84 -1.89 -0.37
N LEU A 110 -5.37 -2.56 0.68
CA LEU A 110 -6.16 -3.46 1.49
C LEU A 110 -6.29 -2.86 2.87
N ILE A 111 -7.49 -2.41 3.23
CA ILE A 111 -7.75 -1.69 4.47
C ILE A 111 -8.65 -2.54 5.35
N PRO A 112 -8.13 -3.08 6.47
CA PRO A 112 -8.97 -3.89 7.36
C PRO A 112 -9.98 -3.03 8.11
N LYS A 113 -11.15 -3.61 8.35
CA LYS A 113 -12.26 -2.96 9.05
C LYS A 113 -12.67 -3.80 10.25
N LEU A 114 -12.82 -3.17 11.40
CA LEU A 114 -13.42 -3.77 12.57
C LEU A 114 -14.95 -3.77 12.44
N LYS A 115 -15.60 -4.71 13.11
CA LYS A 115 -17.05 -4.98 12.99
C LYS A 115 -17.92 -3.73 13.14
N ASN A 116 -17.58 -2.84 14.05
CA ASN A 116 -18.35 -1.63 14.36
C ASN A 116 -17.58 -0.33 14.09
N ALA A 117 -16.50 -0.41 13.32
CA ALA A 117 -15.70 0.78 13.03
C ALA A 117 -16.38 1.65 11.98
N LEU A 118 -16.51 2.94 12.28
CA LEU A 118 -16.87 3.93 11.28
C LEU A 118 -15.77 4.03 10.24
N ASP A 119 -16.14 4.34 9.00
CA ASP A 119 -15.20 4.52 7.89
C ASP A 119 -14.44 5.84 8.02
N ILE A 120 -13.65 5.95 9.07
CA ILE A 120 -12.82 7.14 9.30
C ILE A 120 -11.48 6.90 8.62
N LYS A 121 -11.28 7.55 7.50
CA LYS A 121 -9.96 7.65 6.87
C LYS A 121 -9.23 8.84 7.48
N ILE A 122 -8.03 8.60 7.97
CA ILE A 122 -7.16 9.68 8.41
C ILE A 122 -6.65 10.41 7.18
N THR A 123 -6.84 11.72 7.10
CA THR A 123 -6.37 12.54 5.98
C THR A 123 -4.84 12.53 5.88
N SER A 124 -4.30 12.78 4.68
CA SER A 124 -2.86 12.72 4.44
C SER A 124 -2.03 13.66 5.33
N ASP A 125 -2.60 14.78 5.74
CA ASP A 125 -1.95 15.74 6.64
C ASP A 125 -1.89 15.27 8.10
N ARG A 126 -2.73 14.32 8.49
CA ARG A 126 -2.77 13.74 9.86
C ARG A 126 -2.15 12.35 9.94
N ARG A 127 -1.94 11.68 8.81
CA ARG A 127 -1.37 10.33 8.82
C ARG A 127 0.08 10.35 9.25
N LYS A 128 0.41 9.47 10.19
CA LYS A 128 1.78 9.23 10.63
C LYS A 128 2.53 8.40 9.58
N PHE A 129 3.75 8.79 9.30
CA PHE A 129 4.67 8.01 8.48
C PHE A 129 5.47 7.11 9.41
N LEU A 130 5.36 5.80 9.21
CA LEU A 130 6.11 4.84 10.01
C LEU A 130 7.61 4.96 9.73
N SER A 131 8.42 4.91 10.78
CA SER A 131 9.87 4.81 10.62
C SER A 131 10.25 3.47 9.99
N ASP A 132 11.45 3.37 9.46
CA ASP A 132 11.96 2.12 8.89
C ASP A 132 11.92 0.98 9.92
N LYS A 133 12.26 1.28 11.17
CA LYS A 133 12.23 0.32 12.27
C LYS A 133 10.81 -0.18 12.55
N GLU A 134 9.84 0.71 12.64
CA GLU A 134 8.43 0.36 12.83
C GLU A 134 7.91 -0.47 11.67
N LEU A 135 8.28 -0.10 10.44
CA LEU A 135 7.86 -0.81 9.24
C LEU A 135 8.41 -2.24 9.20
N ILE A 136 9.68 -2.43 9.57
CA ILE A 136 10.30 -3.77 9.65
C ILE A 136 9.58 -4.64 10.69
N ILE A 137 9.20 -4.07 11.82
CA ILE A 137 8.42 -4.80 12.85
C ILE A 137 7.08 -5.28 12.28
N GLU A 138 6.37 -4.41 11.56
CA GLU A 138 5.11 -4.77 10.91
C GLU A 138 5.29 -5.87 9.86
N VAL A 139 6.32 -5.76 9.02
CA VAL A 139 6.63 -6.79 8.02
C VAL A 139 6.88 -8.14 8.68
N ASN A 140 7.73 -8.19 9.69
CA ASN A 140 8.07 -9.44 10.37
C ASN A 140 6.86 -10.08 11.05
N LYS A 141 6.00 -9.28 11.64
CA LYS A 141 4.75 -9.73 12.25
C LYS A 141 3.81 -10.34 11.21
N LEU A 142 3.66 -9.72 10.07
CA LEU A 142 2.74 -10.15 9.01
C LEU A 142 3.27 -11.35 8.22
N LYS A 143 4.59 -11.49 8.09
CA LYS A 143 5.20 -12.69 7.49
C LYS A 143 4.89 -13.97 8.26
N LYS A 144 4.67 -13.86 9.56
CA LYS A 144 4.35 -15.01 10.43
C LYS A 144 2.85 -15.36 10.43
N SER A 145 2.05 -14.58 9.76
CA SER A 145 0.60 -14.78 9.73
C SER A 145 0.13 -15.81 8.72
#